data_32b4c1dc1fb89977c9880bc3a3e580f2
#
_entry.id   32b4c1dc1fb89977c9880bc3a3e580f2
#
_cell.length_a   1.000
_cell.length_b   1.000
_cell.length_c   1.000
_cell.angle_alpha   90.00
_cell.angle_beta   90.00
_cell.angle_gamma   90.00
#
_symmetry.space_group_name_H-M   'P 1'
#
loop_
_entity.id
_entity.type
_entity.pdbx_description
1 polymer ?
#
loop_
_entity_poly.entity_id
_entity_poly.type
_entity_poly.pdbx_seq_one_letter_code
_entity_poly.pdbx_strand_id
1 'polypeptide(L)'
;MNAVEIESAISDLALEPFDAAEFPFTFLAAFGNKATALKRLRAGNNNASDVPGGVLLRSNIHIAACEPGNVGDTLKALRASPATTKAKAKFILATDGQTLEAEELTTGETITCDYPDLPNHFGFLLPLAGISTIKEIKDNPIDVRAT
;
A
#
# COMPACT_ATOMS: atom_id res chain seq x y z
N MET A 1 -12.20 3.78 9.97
CA MET A 1 -10.90 3.45 10.60
C MET A 1 -10.06 4.70 10.64
N ASN A 2 -9.41 4.97 11.76
CA ASN A 2 -8.60 6.18 11.90
C ASN A 2 -7.10 5.84 11.81
N ALA A 3 -6.25 6.88 11.81
CA ALA A 3 -4.80 6.71 11.66
C ALA A 3 -4.19 5.83 12.76
N VAL A 4 -4.68 5.93 13.98
CA VAL A 4 -4.18 5.15 15.11
C VAL A 4 -4.49 3.66 14.91
N GLU A 5 -5.68 3.35 14.44
CA GLU A 5 -6.07 1.97 14.16
C GLU A 5 -5.26 1.38 13.02
N ILE A 6 -4.99 2.18 11.99
CA ILE A 6 -4.16 1.76 10.85
C ILE A 6 -2.73 1.49 11.33
N GLU A 7 -2.16 2.38 12.12
CA GLU A 7 -0.81 2.19 12.65
C GLU A 7 -0.71 0.90 13.46
N SER A 8 -1.69 0.63 14.30
CA SER A 8 -1.72 -0.59 15.11
C SER A 8 -1.77 -1.83 14.22
N ALA A 9 -2.64 -1.83 13.21
CA ALA A 9 -2.80 -2.96 12.30
C ALA A 9 -1.53 -3.19 11.46
N ILE A 10 -0.89 -2.12 11.00
CA ILE A 10 0.35 -2.21 10.24
C ILE A 10 1.50 -2.69 11.13
N SER A 11 1.53 -2.26 12.40
CA SER A 11 2.55 -2.74 13.35
C SER A 11 2.41 -4.24 13.57
N ASP A 12 1.18 -4.72 13.73
CA ASP A 12 0.93 -6.16 13.89
C ASP A 12 1.35 -6.93 12.63
N LEU A 13 1.01 -6.40 11.46
CA LEU A 13 1.38 -7.01 10.18
C LEU A 13 2.90 -7.16 10.04
N ALA A 14 3.64 -6.11 10.41
CA ALA A 14 5.10 -6.10 10.29
C ALA A 14 5.78 -7.07 11.25
N LEU A 15 5.11 -7.42 12.36
CA LEU A 15 5.63 -8.36 13.34
C LEU A 15 5.37 -9.83 12.97
N GLU A 16 4.40 -10.07 12.09
CA GLU A 16 4.06 -11.42 11.68
C GLU A 16 5.01 -11.92 10.58
N PRO A 17 5.20 -13.25 10.45
CA PRO A 17 5.98 -13.79 9.34
C PRO A 17 5.37 -13.35 8.00
N PHE A 18 6.23 -12.97 7.08
CA PHE A 18 5.77 -12.55 5.75
C PHE A 18 5.22 -13.74 4.97
N ASP A 19 4.03 -13.57 4.41
CA ASP A 19 3.40 -14.57 3.53
C ASP A 19 3.02 -13.84 2.23
N ALA A 20 3.74 -14.16 1.16
CA ALA A 20 3.56 -13.47 -0.11
C ALA A 20 2.14 -13.59 -0.66
N ALA A 21 1.50 -14.75 -0.43
CA ALA A 21 0.13 -14.98 -0.92
C ALA A 21 -0.91 -14.18 -0.12
N GLU A 22 -0.64 -13.91 1.14
CA GLU A 22 -1.59 -13.25 2.04
C GLU A 22 -1.33 -11.76 2.21
N PHE A 23 -0.09 -11.32 1.98
CA PHE A 23 0.29 -9.94 2.25
C PHE A 23 -0.64 -8.90 1.65
N PRO A 24 -1.00 -8.98 0.34
CA PRO A 24 -1.87 -7.95 -0.24
C PRO A 24 -3.20 -7.80 0.50
N PHE A 25 -3.78 -8.92 0.91
CA PHE A 25 -5.07 -8.91 1.60
C PHE A 25 -4.96 -8.42 3.03
N THR A 26 -3.91 -8.83 3.75
CA THR A 26 -3.66 -8.38 5.11
C THR A 26 -3.37 -6.89 5.12
N PHE A 27 -2.59 -6.41 4.13
CA PHE A 27 -2.30 -4.98 3.98
C PHE A 27 -3.58 -4.18 3.76
N LEU A 28 -4.43 -4.64 2.82
CA LEU A 28 -5.68 -3.94 2.54
C LEU A 28 -6.62 -3.93 3.75
N ALA A 29 -6.64 -5.02 4.52
CA ALA A 29 -7.43 -5.07 5.74
C ALA A 29 -6.93 -4.04 6.75
N ALA A 30 -5.61 -3.87 6.86
CA ALA A 30 -5.03 -2.89 7.77
C ALA A 30 -5.45 -1.46 7.44
N PHE A 31 -5.75 -1.18 6.16
CA PHE A 31 -6.20 0.13 5.72
C PHE A 31 -7.72 0.26 5.65
N GLY A 32 -8.45 -0.65 6.28
CA GLY A 32 -9.88 -0.51 6.48
C GLY A 32 -10.77 -1.21 5.47
N ASN A 33 -10.21 -2.00 4.56
CA ASN A 33 -11.02 -2.75 3.61
C ASN A 33 -11.73 -3.90 4.32
N LYS A 34 -13.01 -4.08 4.02
CA LYS A 34 -13.83 -5.06 4.71
C LYS A 34 -13.53 -6.48 4.26
N ALA A 35 -13.73 -7.43 5.16
CA ALA A 35 -13.49 -8.84 4.87
C ALA A 35 -14.26 -9.32 3.65
N THR A 36 -15.48 -8.83 3.42
CA THR A 36 -16.30 -9.20 2.27
C THR A 36 -15.64 -8.80 0.95
N ALA A 37 -15.11 -7.56 0.89
CA ALA A 37 -14.42 -7.06 -0.29
C ALA A 37 -13.12 -7.84 -0.54
N LEU A 38 -12.39 -8.16 0.51
CA LEU A 38 -11.16 -8.94 0.41
C LEU A 38 -11.41 -10.35 -0.07
N LYS A 39 -12.51 -10.95 0.37
CA LYS A 39 -12.90 -12.28 -0.08
C LYS A 39 -13.16 -12.31 -1.58
N ARG A 40 -13.81 -11.28 -2.13
CA ARG A 40 -14.04 -11.15 -3.57
C ARG A 40 -12.74 -10.99 -4.33
N LEU A 41 -11.81 -10.17 -3.82
CA LEU A 41 -10.51 -10.02 -4.44
C LEU A 41 -9.74 -11.33 -4.46
N ARG A 42 -9.80 -12.07 -3.36
CA ARG A 42 -9.12 -13.36 -3.22
C ARG A 42 -9.69 -14.40 -4.19
N ALA A 43 -10.97 -14.33 -4.45
CA ALA A 43 -11.62 -15.20 -5.43
C ALA A 43 -11.39 -14.77 -6.87
N GLY A 44 -10.77 -13.59 -7.08
CA GLY A 44 -10.47 -13.08 -8.41
C GLY A 44 -11.59 -12.26 -9.05
N ASN A 45 -12.72 -12.10 -8.39
CA ASN A 45 -13.89 -11.43 -9.00
C ASN A 45 -13.68 -9.94 -9.25
N ASN A 46 -12.95 -9.27 -8.34
CA ASN A 46 -12.70 -7.83 -8.43
C ASN A 46 -11.23 -7.51 -8.55
N ASN A 47 -10.38 -8.51 -8.79
CA ASN A 47 -8.96 -8.28 -8.94
C ASN A 47 -8.65 -7.89 -10.39
N ALA A 48 -8.32 -6.62 -10.60
CA ALA A 48 -8.06 -6.09 -11.93
C ALA A 48 -6.58 -6.23 -12.34
N SER A 49 -5.75 -6.88 -11.52
CA SER A 49 -4.30 -6.98 -11.78
C SER A 49 -4.00 -7.81 -13.02
N ASP A 50 -3.03 -7.33 -13.80
CA ASP A 50 -2.45 -8.08 -14.92
C ASP A 50 -0.99 -8.48 -14.62
N VAL A 51 -0.54 -8.29 -13.38
CA VAL A 51 0.81 -8.66 -12.95
C VAL A 51 0.71 -9.97 -12.16
N PRO A 52 1.55 -10.98 -12.45
CA PRO A 52 1.53 -12.23 -11.70
C PRO A 52 1.74 -11.98 -10.20
N GLY A 53 0.85 -12.55 -9.40
CA GLY A 53 0.89 -12.35 -7.95
C GLY A 53 0.38 -11.00 -7.48
N GLY A 54 -0.10 -10.16 -8.40
CA GLY A 54 -0.58 -8.83 -8.05
C GLY A 54 -2.03 -8.81 -7.63
N VAL A 55 -2.37 -7.80 -6.83
CA VAL A 55 -3.75 -7.51 -6.43
C VAL A 55 -3.99 -6.03 -6.71
N LEU A 56 -4.97 -5.74 -7.54
CA LEU A 56 -5.31 -4.37 -7.94
C LEU A 56 -6.72 -4.02 -7.49
N LEU A 57 -6.80 -3.11 -6.54
CA LEU A 57 -8.06 -2.56 -6.07
C LEU A 57 -8.30 -1.22 -6.78
N ARG A 58 -9.40 -1.10 -7.52
CA ARG A 58 -9.69 0.09 -8.32
C ARG A 58 -9.72 1.35 -7.48
N SER A 59 -9.16 2.42 -8.04
CA SER A 59 -9.08 3.74 -7.42
C SER A 59 -8.31 3.74 -6.11
N ASN A 60 -7.51 2.72 -5.87
CA ASN A 60 -6.78 2.54 -4.62
C ASN A 60 -5.32 2.16 -4.88
N ILE A 61 -4.99 0.87 -4.91
CA ILE A 61 -3.59 0.44 -4.96
C ILE A 61 -3.42 -0.83 -5.80
N HIS A 62 -2.26 -0.93 -6.46
CA HIS A 62 -1.80 -2.14 -7.14
C HIS A 62 -0.61 -2.68 -6.33
N ILE A 63 -0.80 -3.82 -5.69
CA ILE A 63 0.19 -4.45 -4.79
C ILE A 63 0.69 -5.75 -5.40
N ALA A 64 2.00 -6.00 -5.31
CA ALA A 64 2.55 -7.29 -5.66
C ALA A 64 3.62 -7.71 -4.67
N ALA A 65 3.56 -8.95 -4.21
CA ALA A 65 4.64 -9.58 -3.47
C ALA A 65 5.49 -10.34 -4.49
N CYS A 66 6.80 -10.37 -4.26
CA CYS A 66 7.74 -10.93 -5.23
C CYS A 66 8.85 -11.73 -4.54
N GLU A 67 9.68 -12.37 -5.35
CA GLU A 67 10.85 -13.09 -4.88
C GLU A 67 11.89 -12.14 -4.30
N PRO A 68 12.71 -12.58 -3.35
CA PRO A 68 13.78 -11.74 -2.80
C PRO A 68 14.67 -11.15 -3.90
N GLY A 69 14.90 -9.85 -3.78
CA GLY A 69 15.74 -9.14 -4.73
C GLY A 69 15.01 -8.58 -5.94
N ASN A 70 13.71 -8.88 -6.10
CA ASN A 70 12.95 -8.45 -7.28
C ASN A 70 12.03 -7.26 -7.03
N VAL A 71 12.17 -6.58 -5.89
CA VAL A 71 11.26 -5.48 -5.52
C VAL A 71 11.28 -4.36 -6.56
N GLY A 72 12.47 -3.93 -6.97
CA GLY A 72 12.60 -2.84 -7.95
C GLY A 72 12.00 -3.19 -9.30
N ASP A 73 12.24 -4.41 -9.79
CA ASP A 73 11.70 -4.86 -11.07
C ASP A 73 10.18 -5.01 -10.99
N THR A 74 9.68 -5.50 -9.87
CA THR A 74 8.25 -5.65 -9.64
C THR A 74 7.56 -4.29 -9.60
N LEU A 75 8.17 -3.32 -8.93
CA LEU A 75 7.61 -1.96 -8.88
C LEU A 75 7.54 -1.34 -10.27
N LYS A 76 8.58 -1.56 -11.09
CA LYS A 76 8.58 -1.10 -12.48
C LYS A 76 7.46 -1.75 -13.28
N ALA A 77 7.22 -3.04 -13.07
CA ALA A 77 6.14 -3.76 -13.75
C ALA A 77 4.78 -3.19 -13.36
N LEU A 78 4.59 -2.88 -12.09
CA LEU A 78 3.35 -2.26 -11.60
C LEU A 78 3.14 -0.89 -12.22
N ARG A 79 4.22 -0.10 -12.31
CA ARG A 79 4.15 1.25 -12.89
C ARG A 79 3.83 1.19 -14.38
N ALA A 80 4.40 0.23 -15.10
CA ALA A 80 4.20 0.08 -16.53
C ALA A 80 2.90 -0.63 -16.88
N SER A 81 2.22 -1.22 -15.91
CA SER A 81 1.02 -2.00 -16.14
C SER A 81 -0.12 -1.12 -16.66
N PRO A 82 -0.70 -1.46 -17.83
CA PRO A 82 -1.88 -0.75 -18.32
C PRO A 82 -3.06 -0.82 -17.34
N ALA A 83 -3.17 -1.93 -16.60
CA ALA A 83 -4.23 -2.10 -15.62
C ALA A 83 -4.15 -1.06 -14.51
N THR A 84 -2.95 -0.68 -14.08
CA THR A 84 -2.74 0.35 -13.06
C THR A 84 -3.40 1.66 -13.48
N THR A 85 -3.14 2.10 -14.70
CA THR A 85 -3.71 3.33 -15.25
C THR A 85 -5.21 3.19 -15.46
N LYS A 86 -5.65 2.06 -16.03
CA LYS A 86 -7.05 1.82 -16.35
C LYS A 86 -7.92 1.78 -15.09
N ALA A 87 -7.41 1.20 -14.02
CA ALA A 87 -8.12 1.13 -12.75
C ALA A 87 -7.96 2.39 -11.90
N LYS A 88 -7.15 3.35 -12.36
CA LYS A 88 -6.90 4.62 -11.65
C LYS A 88 -6.33 4.40 -10.25
N ALA A 89 -5.41 3.47 -10.14
CA ALA A 89 -4.72 3.22 -8.88
C ALA A 89 -3.95 4.48 -8.45
N LYS A 90 -4.00 4.80 -7.18
CA LYS A 90 -3.31 5.96 -6.63
C LYS A 90 -1.90 5.62 -6.17
N PHE A 91 -1.68 4.35 -5.82
CA PHE A 91 -0.41 3.86 -5.33
C PHE A 91 -0.04 2.56 -6.00
N ILE A 92 1.27 2.30 -6.07
CA ILE A 92 1.80 0.97 -6.37
C ILE A 92 2.75 0.58 -5.25
N LEU A 93 2.79 -0.71 -4.92
CA LEU A 93 3.60 -1.21 -3.82
C LEU A 93 4.13 -2.60 -4.15
N ALA A 94 5.43 -2.80 -3.95
CA ALA A 94 6.08 -4.09 -4.14
C ALA A 94 6.91 -4.43 -2.91
N THR A 95 6.89 -5.70 -2.50
CA THR A 95 7.71 -6.17 -1.39
C THR A 95 8.06 -7.64 -1.55
N ASP A 96 9.24 -7.99 -1.06
CA ASP A 96 9.70 -9.39 -1.00
C ASP A 96 9.74 -9.91 0.45
N GLY A 97 9.21 -9.14 1.40
CA GLY A 97 9.23 -9.48 2.81
C GLY A 97 10.49 -9.00 3.54
N GLN A 98 11.46 -8.48 2.81
CA GLN A 98 12.69 -7.91 3.37
C GLN A 98 12.76 -6.42 3.10
N THR A 99 12.45 -6.03 1.86
CA THR A 99 12.42 -4.63 1.42
C THR A 99 11.03 -4.32 0.90
N LEU A 100 10.61 -3.07 1.07
CA LEU A 100 9.33 -2.60 0.57
C LEU A 100 9.54 -1.28 -0.17
N GLU A 101 8.96 -1.17 -1.37
CA GLU A 101 8.97 0.07 -2.14
C GLU A 101 7.55 0.41 -2.55
N ALA A 102 7.20 1.67 -2.44
CA ALA A 102 5.89 2.15 -2.85
C ALA A 102 6.01 3.52 -3.50
N GLU A 103 5.06 3.82 -4.37
CA GLU A 103 5.02 5.11 -5.05
C GLU A 103 3.59 5.63 -5.06
N GLU A 104 3.44 6.92 -4.80
CA GLU A 104 2.18 7.61 -4.98
C GLU A 104 2.14 8.15 -6.41
N LEU A 105 1.25 7.62 -7.24
CA LEU A 105 1.24 7.92 -8.67
C LEU A 105 0.79 9.34 -8.98
N THR A 106 0.01 9.95 -8.09
CA THR A 106 -0.48 11.31 -8.31
C THR A 106 0.59 12.38 -8.12
N THR A 107 1.58 12.11 -7.27
CA THR A 107 2.64 13.08 -6.95
C THR A 107 4.02 12.64 -7.42
N GLY A 108 4.19 11.34 -7.68
CA GLY A 108 5.49 10.77 -8.01
C GLY A 108 6.39 10.52 -6.80
N GLU A 109 5.89 10.76 -5.60
CA GLU A 109 6.67 10.49 -4.39
C GLU A 109 6.82 9.00 -4.15
N THR A 110 8.00 8.60 -3.67
CA THR A 110 8.30 7.20 -3.41
C THR A 110 8.85 7.02 -2.00
N ILE A 111 8.64 5.82 -1.44
CA ILE A 111 9.34 5.40 -0.22
C ILE A 111 10.01 4.07 -0.49
N THR A 112 11.13 3.86 0.19
CA THR A 112 11.85 2.58 0.22
C THR A 112 12.27 2.34 1.65
N CYS A 113 11.90 1.20 2.20
CA CYS A 113 12.24 0.86 3.59
C CYS A 113 12.35 -0.64 3.75
N ASP A 114 12.91 -1.06 4.89
CA ASP A 114 12.87 -2.46 5.26
C ASP A 114 11.43 -2.84 5.61
N TYR A 115 11.03 -4.06 5.26
CA TYR A 115 9.66 -4.50 5.49
C TYR A 115 9.22 -4.32 6.97
N PRO A 116 10.04 -4.71 7.97
CA PRO A 116 9.65 -4.50 9.38
C PRO A 116 9.53 -3.03 9.79
N ASP A 117 10.06 -2.12 8.98
CA ASP A 117 10.04 -0.69 9.25
C ASP A 117 8.80 0.02 8.68
N LEU A 118 7.91 -0.74 8.04
CA LEU A 118 6.69 -0.20 7.45
C LEU A 118 5.86 0.65 8.44
N PRO A 119 5.74 0.29 9.72
CA PRO A 119 4.98 1.11 10.66
C PRO A 119 5.48 2.55 10.78
N ASN A 120 6.76 2.80 10.50
CA ASN A 120 7.33 4.14 10.54
C ASN A 120 7.04 4.94 9.27
N HIS A 121 6.46 4.30 8.25
CA HIS A 121 6.18 4.92 6.96
C HIS A 121 4.70 4.85 6.57
N PHE A 122 3.84 4.36 7.45
CA PHE A 122 2.44 4.16 7.11
C PHE A 122 1.72 5.47 6.75
N GLY A 123 2.21 6.60 7.26
CA GLY A 123 1.63 7.90 6.98
C GLY A 123 1.62 8.26 5.50
N PHE A 124 2.62 7.76 4.75
CA PHE A 124 2.69 7.94 3.30
C PHE A 124 1.47 7.32 2.60
N LEU A 125 0.93 6.26 3.19
CA LEU A 125 -0.14 5.46 2.59
C LEU A 125 -1.54 5.80 3.13
N LEU A 126 -1.65 6.75 4.06
CA LEU A 126 -2.94 7.12 4.64
C LEU A 126 -4.01 7.53 3.62
N PRO A 127 -3.68 8.15 2.47
CA PRO A 127 -4.70 8.44 1.47
C PRO A 127 -5.46 7.21 0.97
N LEU A 128 -4.88 6.01 1.10
CA LEU A 128 -5.57 4.77 0.75
C LEU A 128 -6.84 4.55 1.58
N ALA A 129 -6.86 5.09 2.80
CA ALA A 129 -8.01 5.02 3.69
C ALA A 129 -8.83 6.32 3.65
N GLY A 130 -8.53 7.22 2.72
CA GLY A 130 -9.23 8.49 2.62
C GLY A 130 -8.78 9.53 3.65
N ILE A 131 -7.62 9.32 4.27
CA ILE A 131 -7.12 10.22 5.33
C ILE A 131 -6.03 11.11 4.75
N SER A 132 -6.20 12.42 4.85
CA SER A 132 -5.24 13.42 4.36
C SER A 132 -4.53 14.14 5.49
N THR A 133 -4.26 13.45 6.59
CA THR A 133 -3.77 14.07 7.80
C THR A 133 -2.43 14.77 7.65
N ILE A 134 -1.53 14.22 6.83
CA ILE A 134 -0.22 14.84 6.63
C ILE A 134 -0.36 16.21 6.00
N LYS A 135 -1.24 16.33 5.01
CA LYS A 135 -1.50 17.61 4.37
C LYS A 135 -2.16 18.59 5.33
N GLU A 136 -3.11 18.12 6.11
CA GLU A 136 -3.79 18.94 7.10
C GLU A 136 -2.82 19.46 8.15
N ILE A 137 -1.89 18.63 8.59
CA ILE A 137 -0.88 19.02 9.55
C ILE A 137 0.02 20.11 8.97
N LYS A 138 0.40 20.00 7.69
CA LYS A 138 1.20 21.01 7.03
C LYS A 138 0.48 22.34 6.91
N ASP A 139 -0.79 22.29 6.63
CA ASP A 139 -1.60 23.49 6.44
C ASP A 139 -1.99 24.14 7.76
N ASN A 140 -1.85 23.43 8.83
CA ASN A 140 -2.17 23.91 10.16
C ASN A 140 -0.97 24.70 10.71
N PRO A 141 -1.07 25.99 10.88
CA PRO A 141 0.08 26.85 11.22
C PRO A 141 0.63 26.62 12.61
N ILE A 142 0.19 25.85 13.21
CA ILE A 142 0.69 25.41 14.37
C ILE A 142 2.04 24.95 14.50
N ASP A 143 1.61 25.33 13.52
CA ASP A 143 2.38 24.70 13.42
C ASP A 143 3.16 24.73 13.47
N VAL A 144 3.06 25.08 13.58
CA VAL A 144 3.63 24.89 13.45
C VAL A 144 4.48 24.97 13.43
N ARG A 145 4.64 25.29 13.29
CA ARG A 145 5.36 25.34 13.12
C ARG A 145 5.86 25.82 13.16
N ALA A 146 5.46 26.16 13.26
CA ALA A 146 5.52 26.37 13.22
C ALA A 146 5.69 26.71 13.34
N THR A 147 5.90 27.15 13.34
CA THR A 147 6.01 27.23 13.38
C THR A 147 6.10 27.49 13.66
#